data_36ae9097457c498edf1a964757fe8966
#
_entry.id   36ae9097457c498edf1a964757fe8966
#
_cell.length_a   1.000
_cell.length_b   1.000
_cell.length_c   1.000
_cell.angle_alpha   90.00
_cell.angle_beta   90.00
_cell.angle_gamma   90.00
#
_symmetry.space_group_name_H-M   'P 1'
#
loop_
_entity.id
_entity.type
_entity.pdbx_description
1 polymer ?
#
loop_
_entity_poly.entity_id
_entity_poly.type
_entity_poly.pdbx_seq_one_letter_code
_entity_poly.pdbx_strand_id
1 'polypeptide(L)'
;MADSQVALITGGGTGIGRACALKLAKNGYHVVINYSRSAKEAEETAQEVEHSGALAMVYRASVENYGEVQAMVDAVLERFGRIDVLINNAGVTDFVDHSNLEGLTDEYWDRVMNVNVKGLFHCSRAAASALKKHSGCIVNVASVAGITGLGSSIAYAASKAAAISVTKSLARVLAPQVRVNAVAPGIVDTRWVAGQKDHVERLAAGTPLQRVALPEDVAEAVYALIETKFVTGEVLRVDGGQFI
;
A
#
# COMPACT_ATOMS: atom_id res chain seq x y z
N MET A 1 -3.16 14.79 -25.77
CA MET A 1 -2.58 14.74 -24.41
C MET A 1 -1.63 13.56 -24.41
N ALA A 2 -0.34 13.81 -24.11
CA ALA A 2 0.66 12.76 -24.10
C ALA A 2 0.27 11.69 -23.07
N ASP A 3 0.67 10.50 -23.38
CA ASP A 3 0.49 9.19 -22.77
C ASP A 3 0.83 9.15 -21.28
N SER A 4 0.07 9.88 -20.43
CA SER A 4 0.33 9.94 -18.98
C SER A 4 0.23 8.55 -18.37
N GLN A 5 1.19 8.20 -17.53
CA GLN A 5 1.22 6.94 -16.81
C GLN A 5 0.06 6.85 -15.82
N VAL A 6 -0.41 5.64 -15.55
CA VAL A 6 -1.56 5.38 -14.66
C VAL A 6 -1.12 4.57 -13.44
N ALA A 7 -1.46 5.09 -12.27
CA ALA A 7 -1.23 4.43 -10.98
C ALA A 7 -2.54 3.97 -10.36
N LEU A 8 -2.65 2.67 -10.06
CA LEU A 8 -3.73 2.08 -9.29
C LEU A 8 -3.30 1.91 -7.83
N ILE A 9 -4.05 2.53 -6.90
CA ILE A 9 -3.71 2.54 -5.47
C ILE A 9 -4.86 1.91 -4.67
N THR A 10 -4.61 0.78 -4.04
CA THR A 10 -5.61 0.15 -3.18
C THR A 10 -5.64 0.84 -1.81
N GLY A 11 -6.85 1.11 -1.29
CA GLY A 11 -7.01 1.93 -0.09
C GLY A 11 -6.48 3.36 -0.27
N GLY A 12 -6.62 3.94 -1.49
CA GLY A 12 -6.02 5.20 -1.89
C GLY A 12 -6.66 6.46 -1.29
N GLY A 13 -7.78 6.34 -0.59
CA GLY A 13 -8.53 7.51 -0.08
C GLY A 13 -8.02 8.06 1.26
N THR A 14 -7.13 7.39 1.98
CA THR A 14 -6.71 7.81 3.33
C THR A 14 -5.25 7.49 3.61
N GLY A 15 -4.65 8.20 4.58
CA GLY A 15 -3.32 7.90 5.11
C GLY A 15 -2.24 7.78 4.04
N ILE A 16 -1.46 6.70 4.09
CA ILE A 16 -0.36 6.44 3.14
C ILE A 16 -0.88 6.38 1.69
N GLY A 17 -2.03 5.71 1.47
CA GLY A 17 -2.59 5.60 0.11
C GLY A 17 -2.95 6.96 -0.49
N ARG A 18 -3.57 7.85 0.31
CA ARG A 18 -3.85 9.23 -0.12
C ARG A 18 -2.55 10.01 -0.40
N ALA A 19 -1.57 9.93 0.47
CA ALA A 19 -0.29 10.61 0.25
C ALA A 19 0.41 10.12 -1.03
N CYS A 20 0.37 8.81 -1.32
CA CYS A 20 0.86 8.24 -2.59
C CYS A 20 0.06 8.78 -3.79
N ALA A 21 -1.28 8.86 -3.69
CA ALA A 21 -2.13 9.40 -4.75
C ALA A 21 -1.74 10.83 -5.12
N LEU A 22 -1.62 11.70 -4.12
CA LEU A 22 -1.25 13.10 -4.31
C LEU A 22 0.20 13.26 -4.80
N LYS A 23 1.13 12.45 -4.28
CA LYS A 23 2.53 12.45 -4.75
C LYS A 23 2.63 12.08 -6.21
N LEU A 24 1.96 11.03 -6.65
CA LEU A 24 1.98 10.58 -8.04
C LEU A 24 1.28 11.56 -8.97
N ALA A 25 0.14 12.14 -8.57
CA ALA A 25 -0.55 13.15 -9.35
C ALA A 25 0.34 14.37 -9.64
N LYS A 26 1.05 14.88 -8.63
CA LYS A 26 2.03 15.98 -8.77
C LYS A 26 3.21 15.63 -9.70
N ASN A 27 3.45 14.34 -9.93
CA ASN A 27 4.50 13.87 -10.84
C ASN A 27 3.94 13.38 -12.19
N GLY A 28 2.72 13.80 -12.56
CA GLY A 28 2.15 13.61 -13.89
C GLY A 28 1.46 12.27 -14.13
N TYR A 29 1.20 11.48 -13.07
CA TYR A 29 0.41 10.25 -13.17
C TYR A 29 -1.08 10.55 -13.09
N HIS A 30 -1.88 9.86 -13.89
CA HIS A 30 -3.30 9.69 -13.61
C HIS A 30 -3.46 8.67 -12.49
N VAL A 31 -4.46 8.85 -11.63
CA VAL A 31 -4.56 8.07 -10.40
C VAL A 31 -5.92 7.39 -10.28
N VAL A 32 -5.88 6.08 -10.02
CA VAL A 32 -7.06 5.30 -9.66
C VAL A 32 -7.03 5.04 -8.16
N ILE A 33 -8.06 5.51 -7.48
CA ILE A 33 -8.24 5.45 -6.03
C ILE A 33 -9.24 4.34 -5.72
N ASN A 34 -8.75 3.17 -5.32
CA ASN A 34 -9.63 2.12 -4.84
C ASN A 34 -9.98 2.33 -3.37
N TYR A 35 -11.22 2.02 -3.02
CA TYR A 35 -11.70 1.95 -1.66
C TYR A 35 -12.69 0.78 -1.47
N SER A 36 -12.90 0.36 -0.23
CA SER A 36 -13.97 -0.58 0.11
C SER A 36 -15.08 0.06 0.95
N ARG A 37 -14.71 0.92 1.92
CA ARG A 37 -15.65 1.54 2.88
C ARG A 37 -15.56 3.06 2.95
N SER A 38 -14.42 3.66 2.67
CA SER A 38 -14.13 5.11 2.82
C SER A 38 -14.45 5.88 1.53
N ALA A 39 -15.73 5.89 1.11
CA ALA A 39 -16.15 6.52 -0.15
C ALA A 39 -15.89 8.02 -0.15
N LYS A 40 -16.28 8.73 0.92
CA LYS A 40 -16.14 10.17 1.03
C LYS A 40 -14.68 10.60 0.91
N GLU A 41 -13.80 9.96 1.66
CA GLU A 41 -12.36 10.27 1.66
C GLU A 41 -11.70 9.93 0.31
N ALA A 42 -12.20 8.90 -0.38
CA ALA A 42 -11.74 8.56 -1.73
C ALA A 42 -12.11 9.65 -2.74
N GLU A 43 -13.34 10.16 -2.69
CA GLU A 43 -13.80 11.26 -3.53
C GLU A 43 -13.05 12.58 -3.23
N GLU A 44 -12.84 12.91 -1.95
CA GLU A 44 -12.05 14.08 -1.55
C GLU A 44 -10.63 13.98 -2.11
N THR A 45 -10.00 12.81 -2.01
CA THR A 45 -8.67 12.57 -2.58
C THR A 45 -8.66 12.71 -4.10
N ALA A 46 -9.71 12.23 -4.78
CA ALA A 46 -9.82 12.36 -6.23
C ALA A 46 -9.90 13.83 -6.66
N GLN A 47 -10.69 14.65 -5.96
CA GLN A 47 -10.77 16.09 -6.21
C GLN A 47 -9.41 16.78 -6.06
N GLU A 48 -8.63 16.41 -5.03
CA GLU A 48 -7.27 16.96 -4.84
C GLU A 48 -6.31 16.52 -5.96
N VAL A 49 -6.41 15.28 -6.43
CA VAL A 49 -5.67 14.79 -7.60
C VAL A 49 -6.02 15.61 -8.83
N GLU A 50 -7.30 15.87 -9.07
CA GLU A 50 -7.77 16.65 -10.23
C GLU A 50 -7.34 18.12 -10.15
N HIS A 51 -7.31 18.71 -8.96
CA HIS A 51 -6.76 20.06 -8.77
C HIS A 51 -5.27 20.19 -9.13
N SER A 52 -4.52 19.07 -9.12
CA SER A 52 -3.13 19.05 -9.60
C SER A 52 -3.01 18.93 -11.13
N GLY A 53 -4.11 18.83 -11.85
CA GLY A 53 -4.15 18.67 -13.32
C GLY A 53 -4.11 17.22 -13.81
N ALA A 54 -4.07 16.25 -12.91
CA ALA A 54 -4.15 14.82 -13.23
C ALA A 54 -5.62 14.37 -13.38
N LEU A 55 -5.86 13.27 -14.10
CA LEU A 55 -7.17 12.63 -14.07
C LEU A 55 -7.25 11.68 -12.87
N ALA A 56 -8.41 11.67 -12.22
CA ALA A 56 -8.71 10.72 -11.16
C ALA A 56 -9.82 9.74 -11.55
N MET A 57 -9.80 8.56 -10.98
CA MET A 57 -10.89 7.58 -11.01
C MET A 57 -11.07 6.98 -9.63
N VAL A 58 -12.26 7.04 -9.10
CA VAL A 58 -12.61 6.39 -7.83
C VAL A 58 -13.33 5.08 -8.15
N TYR A 59 -12.90 3.98 -7.50
CA TYR A 59 -13.51 2.67 -7.74
C TYR A 59 -13.69 1.89 -6.43
N ARG A 60 -14.93 1.46 -6.18
CA ARG A 60 -15.24 0.62 -5.03
C ARG A 60 -14.98 -0.84 -5.36
N ALA A 61 -14.06 -1.48 -4.63
CA ALA A 61 -13.83 -2.92 -4.67
C ALA A 61 -13.22 -3.40 -3.36
N SER A 62 -13.65 -4.55 -2.85
CA SER A 62 -12.95 -5.24 -1.77
C SER A 62 -11.80 -6.06 -2.36
N VAL A 63 -10.56 -5.83 -1.89
CA VAL A 63 -9.39 -6.54 -2.40
C VAL A 63 -9.41 -8.05 -2.07
N GLU A 64 -10.17 -8.46 -1.07
CA GLU A 64 -10.35 -9.88 -0.72
C GLU A 64 -11.24 -10.64 -1.73
N ASN A 65 -12.05 -9.92 -2.51
CA ASN A 65 -12.90 -10.48 -3.57
C ASN A 65 -12.23 -10.35 -4.93
N TYR A 66 -11.73 -11.47 -5.47
CA TYR A 66 -11.03 -11.44 -6.76
C TYR A 66 -11.92 -10.95 -7.93
N GLY A 67 -13.20 -11.28 -7.92
CA GLY A 67 -14.14 -10.82 -8.97
C GLY A 67 -14.27 -9.30 -8.99
N GLU A 68 -14.38 -8.66 -7.82
CA GLU A 68 -14.41 -7.20 -7.71
C GLU A 68 -13.08 -6.56 -8.14
N VAL A 69 -11.95 -7.19 -7.79
CA VAL A 69 -10.61 -6.73 -8.20
C VAL A 69 -10.44 -6.82 -9.71
N GLN A 70 -10.88 -7.93 -10.33
CA GLN A 70 -10.79 -8.08 -11.79
C GLN A 70 -11.65 -7.02 -12.49
N ALA A 71 -12.90 -6.82 -12.06
CA ALA A 71 -13.77 -5.80 -12.60
C ALA A 71 -13.19 -4.38 -12.46
N MET A 72 -12.53 -4.09 -11.34
CA MET A 72 -11.80 -2.83 -11.15
C MET A 72 -10.69 -2.66 -12.19
N VAL A 73 -9.85 -3.67 -12.38
CA VAL A 73 -8.75 -3.61 -13.36
C VAL A 73 -9.30 -3.45 -14.79
N ASP A 74 -10.36 -4.15 -15.14
CA ASP A 74 -10.99 -4.04 -16.45
C ASP A 74 -11.53 -2.62 -16.68
N ALA A 75 -12.20 -2.02 -15.69
CA ALA A 75 -12.68 -0.64 -15.76
C ALA A 75 -11.54 0.39 -15.89
N VAL A 76 -10.41 0.15 -15.23
CA VAL A 76 -9.21 1.00 -15.39
C VAL A 76 -8.67 0.90 -16.81
N LEU A 77 -8.59 -0.30 -17.36
CA LEU A 77 -8.11 -0.52 -18.72
C LEU A 77 -9.07 0.03 -19.77
N GLU A 78 -10.38 -0.05 -19.54
CA GLU A 78 -11.38 0.60 -20.40
C GLU A 78 -11.21 2.12 -20.43
N ARG A 79 -11.00 2.76 -19.26
CA ARG A 79 -10.90 4.21 -19.13
C ARG A 79 -9.56 4.77 -19.61
N PHE A 80 -8.45 4.12 -19.26
CA PHE A 80 -7.10 4.66 -19.44
C PHE A 80 -6.23 3.86 -20.41
N GLY A 81 -6.62 2.63 -20.76
CA GLY A 81 -5.87 1.75 -21.68
C GLY A 81 -4.60 1.14 -21.08
N ARG A 82 -4.22 1.53 -19.86
CA ARG A 82 -2.94 1.15 -19.26
C ARG A 82 -2.94 1.14 -17.72
N ILE A 83 -2.02 0.38 -17.14
CA ILE A 83 -1.61 0.46 -15.74
C ILE A 83 -0.09 0.36 -15.72
N ASP A 84 0.57 1.36 -15.16
CA ASP A 84 2.04 1.44 -15.06
C ASP A 84 2.55 1.16 -13.65
N VAL A 85 1.74 1.55 -12.65
CA VAL A 85 2.07 1.40 -11.24
C VAL A 85 0.88 0.78 -10.51
N LEU A 86 1.16 -0.25 -9.71
CA LEU A 86 0.23 -0.76 -8.70
C LEU A 86 0.80 -0.53 -7.31
N ILE A 87 0.06 0.17 -6.45
CA ILE A 87 0.40 0.30 -5.04
C ILE A 87 -0.60 -0.53 -4.23
N ASN A 88 -0.15 -1.65 -3.69
CA ASN A 88 -0.91 -2.47 -2.76
C ASN A 88 -0.78 -1.89 -1.35
N ASN A 89 -1.68 -0.96 -1.02
CA ASN A 89 -1.69 -0.28 0.27
C ASN A 89 -2.88 -0.71 1.14
N ALA A 90 -3.97 -1.22 0.57
CA ALA A 90 -5.11 -1.70 1.35
C ALA A 90 -4.67 -2.70 2.43
N GLY A 91 -5.11 -2.47 3.65
CA GLY A 91 -4.79 -3.31 4.78
C GLY A 91 -5.74 -3.08 5.96
N VAL A 92 -5.79 -4.06 6.84
CA VAL A 92 -6.55 -4.02 8.09
C VAL A 92 -5.69 -4.54 9.23
N THR A 93 -6.03 -4.10 10.43
CA THR A 93 -5.50 -4.66 11.68
C THR A 93 -6.55 -4.58 12.78
N ASP A 94 -6.32 -5.37 13.81
CA ASP A 94 -6.95 -5.25 15.12
C ASP A 94 -5.84 -5.18 16.17
N PHE A 95 -6.04 -4.32 17.16
CA PHE A 95 -5.09 -4.18 18.27
C PHE A 95 -5.41 -5.25 19.31
N VAL A 96 -4.60 -6.30 19.30
CA VAL A 96 -4.64 -7.39 20.29
C VAL A 96 -3.26 -7.54 20.87
N ASP A 97 -3.12 -7.36 22.18
CA ASP A 97 -1.83 -7.52 22.88
C ASP A 97 -1.26 -8.90 22.59
N HIS A 98 0.06 -8.97 22.32
CA HIS A 98 0.75 -10.21 21.96
C HIS A 98 0.71 -11.27 23.07
N SER A 99 0.51 -10.87 24.33
CA SER A 99 0.31 -11.81 25.44
C SER A 99 -1.09 -12.40 25.53
N ASN A 100 -2.07 -11.77 24.86
CA ASN A 100 -3.48 -12.22 24.80
C ASN A 100 -3.71 -13.14 23.59
N LEU A 101 -3.23 -14.39 23.68
CA LEU A 101 -3.37 -15.34 22.58
C LEU A 101 -4.83 -15.70 22.28
N GLU A 102 -5.66 -15.80 23.32
CA GLU A 102 -7.08 -16.11 23.19
C GLU A 102 -7.90 -14.96 22.53
N GLY A 103 -7.38 -13.73 22.57
CA GLY A 103 -7.99 -12.58 21.91
C GLY A 103 -7.82 -12.58 20.39
N LEU A 104 -6.96 -13.44 19.85
CA LEU A 104 -6.74 -13.60 18.41
C LEU A 104 -7.60 -14.74 17.87
N THR A 105 -8.88 -14.46 17.61
CA THR A 105 -9.82 -15.44 17.07
C THR A 105 -9.53 -15.79 15.61
N ASP A 106 -10.09 -16.89 15.12
CA ASP A 106 -9.96 -17.32 13.72
C ASP A 106 -10.49 -16.25 12.75
N GLU A 107 -11.58 -15.52 13.13
CA GLU A 107 -12.11 -14.44 12.32
C GLU A 107 -11.12 -13.28 12.16
N TYR A 108 -10.31 -12.98 13.19
CA TYR A 108 -9.24 -11.98 13.08
C TYR A 108 -8.15 -12.44 12.13
N TRP A 109 -7.72 -13.70 12.25
CA TRP A 109 -6.75 -14.29 11.36
C TRP A 109 -7.24 -14.26 9.91
N ASP A 110 -8.42 -14.77 9.66
CA ASP A 110 -9.01 -14.84 8.33
C ASP A 110 -9.15 -13.47 7.69
N ARG A 111 -9.68 -12.49 8.43
CA ARG A 111 -9.84 -11.12 7.94
C ARG A 111 -8.50 -10.48 7.58
N VAL A 112 -7.52 -10.57 8.46
CA VAL A 112 -6.20 -9.97 8.25
C VAL A 112 -5.48 -10.64 7.08
N MET A 113 -5.49 -11.97 7.00
CA MET A 113 -4.86 -12.70 5.92
C MET A 113 -5.58 -12.51 4.58
N ASN A 114 -6.91 -12.48 4.57
CA ASN A 114 -7.69 -12.26 3.35
C ASN A 114 -7.42 -10.87 2.76
N VAL A 115 -7.39 -9.82 3.56
CA VAL A 115 -7.14 -8.45 3.07
C VAL A 115 -5.67 -8.22 2.77
N ASN A 116 -4.78 -8.44 3.77
CA ASN A 116 -3.39 -8.01 3.69
C ASN A 116 -2.52 -8.90 2.79
N VAL A 117 -2.88 -10.17 2.62
CA VAL A 117 -2.08 -11.15 1.85
C VAL A 117 -2.79 -11.54 0.56
N LYS A 118 -3.98 -12.13 0.65
CA LYS A 118 -4.72 -12.55 -0.55
C LYS A 118 -5.12 -11.36 -1.40
N GLY A 119 -5.57 -10.25 -0.76
CA GLY A 119 -5.93 -9.02 -1.46
C GLY A 119 -4.77 -8.42 -2.25
N LEU A 120 -3.58 -8.34 -1.64
CA LEU A 120 -2.36 -7.92 -2.32
C LEU A 120 -2.06 -8.82 -3.54
N PHE A 121 -2.17 -10.13 -3.38
CA PHE A 121 -1.94 -11.07 -4.48
C PHE A 121 -3.01 -10.97 -5.56
N HIS A 122 -4.29 -10.80 -5.19
CA HIS A 122 -5.38 -10.61 -6.15
C HIS A 122 -5.14 -9.40 -7.06
N CYS A 123 -4.81 -8.25 -6.48
CA CYS A 123 -4.52 -7.04 -7.25
C CYS A 123 -3.30 -7.21 -8.14
N SER A 124 -2.22 -7.81 -7.60
CA SER A 124 -1.01 -8.07 -8.37
C SER A 124 -1.27 -9.00 -9.56
N ARG A 125 -2.05 -10.09 -9.35
CA ARG A 125 -2.43 -11.05 -10.39
C ARG A 125 -3.29 -10.40 -11.48
N ALA A 126 -4.31 -9.65 -11.09
CA ALA A 126 -5.22 -8.99 -12.05
C ALA A 126 -4.51 -7.95 -12.91
N ALA A 127 -3.62 -7.14 -12.31
CA ALA A 127 -2.90 -6.09 -13.01
C ALA A 127 -1.65 -6.60 -13.79
N ALA A 128 -1.21 -7.83 -13.58
CA ALA A 128 0.09 -8.32 -14.08
C ALA A 128 0.25 -8.18 -15.61
N SER A 129 -0.79 -8.49 -16.39
CA SER A 129 -0.73 -8.40 -17.85
C SER A 129 -0.56 -6.96 -18.32
N ALA A 130 -1.31 -6.02 -17.75
CA ALA A 130 -1.22 -4.60 -18.07
C ALA A 130 0.16 -4.04 -17.66
N LEU A 131 0.64 -4.36 -16.46
CA LEU A 131 1.96 -3.95 -15.98
C LEU A 131 3.09 -4.48 -16.88
N LYS A 132 3.03 -5.75 -17.30
CA LYS A 132 4.02 -6.33 -18.24
C LYS A 132 4.07 -5.56 -19.55
N LYS A 133 2.91 -5.19 -20.11
CA LYS A 133 2.81 -4.46 -21.39
C LYS A 133 3.50 -3.10 -21.36
N HIS A 134 3.57 -2.47 -20.20
CA HIS A 134 4.09 -1.12 -20.03
C HIS A 134 5.41 -1.06 -19.20
N SER A 135 6.07 -2.21 -18.97
CA SER A 135 7.28 -2.30 -18.13
C SER A 135 7.10 -1.63 -16.76
N GLY A 136 5.94 -1.89 -16.16
CA GLY A 136 5.47 -1.24 -14.95
C GLY A 136 6.14 -1.71 -13.67
N CYS A 137 5.59 -1.27 -12.54
CA CYS A 137 6.07 -1.73 -11.24
C CYS A 137 4.94 -1.90 -10.22
N ILE A 138 5.21 -2.73 -9.22
CA ILE A 138 4.36 -2.94 -8.03
C ILE A 138 5.14 -2.47 -6.81
N VAL A 139 4.49 -1.69 -5.95
CA VAL A 139 5.02 -1.37 -4.62
C VAL A 139 4.01 -1.82 -3.57
N ASN A 140 4.44 -2.72 -2.69
CA ASN A 140 3.63 -3.26 -1.61
C ASN A 140 3.89 -2.49 -0.31
N VAL A 141 2.84 -2.07 0.38
CA VAL A 141 2.97 -1.45 1.71
C VAL A 141 2.96 -2.57 2.76
N ALA A 142 4.15 -3.01 3.13
CA ALA A 142 4.40 -3.95 4.22
C ALA A 142 4.37 -3.23 5.59
N SER A 143 5.26 -3.58 6.50
CA SER A 143 5.50 -2.92 7.80
C SER A 143 6.79 -3.48 8.42
N VAL A 144 7.42 -2.70 9.28
CA VAL A 144 8.48 -3.23 10.18
C VAL A 144 7.97 -4.38 11.04
N ALA A 145 6.66 -4.43 11.32
CA ALA A 145 6.02 -5.57 12.02
C ALA A 145 6.30 -6.91 11.32
N GLY A 146 6.32 -6.93 9.98
CA GLY A 146 6.66 -8.13 9.21
C GLY A 146 8.14 -8.52 9.26
N ILE A 147 9.02 -7.65 9.76
CA ILE A 147 10.45 -7.90 9.92
C ILE A 147 10.76 -8.29 11.38
N THR A 148 10.12 -7.61 12.32
CA THR A 148 10.45 -7.69 13.75
C THR A 148 9.56 -8.65 14.54
N GLY A 149 8.38 -9.00 14.00
CA GLY A 149 7.34 -9.74 14.73
C GLY A 149 6.56 -8.88 15.73
N LEU A 150 6.90 -7.58 15.86
CA LEU A 150 6.17 -6.62 16.72
C LEU A 150 5.01 -5.99 15.92
N GLY A 151 4.11 -5.27 16.61
CA GLY A 151 3.03 -4.55 15.95
C GLY A 151 1.70 -4.63 16.68
N SER A 152 0.62 -4.35 15.99
CA SER A 152 -0.74 -4.27 16.56
C SER A 152 -1.31 -5.63 16.96
N SER A 153 -0.85 -6.72 16.36
CA SER A 153 -1.20 -8.11 16.72
C SER A 153 -0.25 -9.10 16.03
N ILE A 154 -0.20 -10.34 16.51
CA ILE A 154 0.57 -11.43 15.91
C ILE A 154 0.08 -11.70 14.47
N ALA A 155 -1.24 -11.75 14.25
CA ALA A 155 -1.82 -11.97 12.93
C ALA A 155 -1.42 -10.86 11.94
N TYR A 156 -1.41 -9.60 12.38
CA TYR A 156 -0.94 -8.49 11.56
C TYR A 156 0.54 -8.64 11.19
N ALA A 157 1.40 -8.89 12.18
CA ALA A 157 2.84 -9.09 11.94
C ALA A 157 3.09 -10.23 10.95
N ALA A 158 2.41 -11.38 11.13
CA ALA A 158 2.47 -12.51 10.21
C ALA A 158 2.02 -12.14 8.78
N SER A 159 0.93 -11.37 8.65
CA SER A 159 0.45 -10.93 7.34
C SER A 159 1.44 -10.00 6.62
N LYS A 160 2.14 -9.14 7.36
CA LYS A 160 3.14 -8.24 6.80
C LYS A 160 4.45 -8.97 6.45
N ALA A 161 4.82 -10.01 7.20
CA ALA A 161 5.89 -10.93 6.82
C ALA A 161 5.54 -11.71 5.53
N ALA A 162 4.30 -12.19 5.41
CA ALA A 162 3.80 -12.82 4.19
C ALA A 162 3.84 -11.85 2.99
N ALA A 163 3.44 -10.58 3.16
CA ALA A 163 3.52 -9.56 2.11
C ALA A 163 4.97 -9.34 1.64
N ILE A 164 5.96 -9.36 2.54
CA ILE A 164 7.39 -9.31 2.20
C ILE A 164 7.79 -10.53 1.36
N SER A 165 7.38 -11.72 1.76
CA SER A 165 7.67 -12.96 1.01
C SER A 165 7.03 -12.94 -0.38
N VAL A 166 5.76 -12.54 -0.49
CA VAL A 166 5.04 -12.40 -1.77
C VAL A 166 5.74 -11.38 -2.68
N THR A 167 6.22 -10.26 -2.13
CA THR A 167 7.01 -9.26 -2.87
C THR A 167 8.19 -9.90 -3.57
N LYS A 168 9.01 -10.65 -2.83
CA LYS A 168 10.20 -11.33 -3.36
C LYS A 168 9.87 -12.39 -4.41
N SER A 169 8.78 -13.13 -4.20
CA SER A 169 8.30 -14.14 -5.15
C SER A 169 7.82 -13.51 -6.45
N LEU A 170 6.99 -12.46 -6.36
CA LEU A 170 6.50 -11.72 -7.53
C LEU A 170 7.64 -11.03 -8.29
N ALA A 171 8.64 -10.48 -7.58
CA ALA A 171 9.82 -9.89 -8.21
C ALA A 171 10.55 -10.88 -9.12
N ARG A 172 10.66 -12.16 -8.71
CA ARG A 172 11.30 -13.20 -9.53
C ARG A 172 10.47 -13.60 -10.75
N VAL A 173 9.15 -13.78 -10.57
CA VAL A 173 8.31 -14.35 -11.64
C VAL A 173 7.79 -13.31 -12.62
N LEU A 174 7.83 -12.02 -12.28
CA LEU A 174 7.38 -10.93 -13.15
C LEU A 174 8.54 -10.21 -13.85
N ALA A 175 9.78 -10.42 -13.42
CA ALA A 175 10.97 -9.90 -14.09
C ALA A 175 11.14 -10.57 -15.48
N PRO A 176 11.75 -9.88 -16.46
CA PRO A 176 12.28 -8.51 -16.38
C PRO A 176 11.24 -7.41 -16.63
N GLN A 177 10.00 -7.76 -16.98
CA GLN A 177 9.01 -6.78 -17.44
C GLN A 177 8.42 -5.94 -16.31
N VAL A 178 8.28 -6.51 -15.09
CA VAL A 178 7.69 -5.81 -13.94
C VAL A 178 8.63 -5.89 -12.74
N ARG A 179 8.95 -4.75 -12.16
CA ARG A 179 9.66 -4.67 -10.88
C ARG A 179 8.65 -4.75 -9.73
N VAL A 180 9.00 -5.44 -8.66
CA VAL A 180 8.14 -5.56 -7.48
C VAL A 180 8.99 -5.31 -6.25
N ASN A 181 8.62 -4.28 -5.47
CA ASN A 181 9.30 -3.89 -4.25
C ASN A 181 8.30 -3.68 -3.13
N ALA A 182 8.78 -3.50 -1.92
CA ALA A 182 7.95 -3.12 -0.78
C ALA A 182 8.57 -1.95 -0.01
N VAL A 183 7.72 -1.16 0.64
CA VAL A 183 8.11 -0.31 1.76
C VAL A 183 7.68 -0.99 3.06
N ALA A 184 8.49 -0.85 4.10
CA ALA A 184 8.19 -1.35 5.44
C ALA A 184 8.19 -0.16 6.43
N PRO A 185 7.06 0.56 6.54
CA PRO A 185 6.96 1.68 7.47
C PRO A 185 7.04 1.21 8.94
N GLY A 186 7.60 2.07 9.79
CA GLY A 186 7.41 2.05 11.22
C GLY A 186 6.02 2.58 11.58
N ILE A 187 5.92 3.28 12.72
CA ILE A 187 4.67 3.96 13.08
C ILE A 187 4.49 5.19 12.20
N VAL A 188 3.29 5.35 11.64
CA VAL A 188 2.92 6.46 10.76
C VAL A 188 1.72 7.19 11.36
N ASP A 189 1.79 8.51 11.42
CA ASP A 189 0.70 9.36 11.92
C ASP A 189 -0.49 9.31 10.95
N THR A 190 -1.39 8.41 11.23
CA THR A 190 -2.61 8.19 10.47
C THR A 190 -3.78 7.97 11.43
N ARG A 191 -5.00 7.86 10.89
CA ARG A 191 -6.19 7.51 11.69
C ARG A 191 -6.04 6.20 12.50
N TRP A 192 -5.09 5.32 12.15
CA TRP A 192 -4.85 4.06 12.89
C TRP A 192 -4.28 4.29 14.29
N VAL A 193 -3.57 5.39 14.49
CA VAL A 193 -3.01 5.78 15.78
C VAL A 193 -3.73 6.96 16.41
N ALA A 194 -4.83 7.42 15.79
CA ALA A 194 -5.65 8.49 16.33
C ALA A 194 -6.16 8.12 17.72
N GLY A 195 -5.94 9.02 18.69
CA GLY A 195 -6.30 8.79 20.11
C GLY A 195 -5.24 8.07 20.95
N GLN A 196 -4.10 7.67 20.37
CA GLN A 196 -2.99 7.00 21.09
C GLN A 196 -1.79 7.94 21.29
N LYS A 197 -2.00 9.20 21.70
CA LYS A 197 -0.95 10.22 21.79
C LYS A 197 0.27 9.78 22.61
N ASP A 198 0.06 9.28 23.83
CA ASP A 198 1.16 8.85 24.71
C ASP A 198 1.98 7.70 24.09
N HIS A 199 1.33 6.82 23.34
CA HIS A 199 2.00 5.74 22.62
C HIS A 199 2.85 6.28 21.47
N VAL A 200 2.30 7.21 20.68
CA VAL A 200 2.99 7.87 19.58
C VAL A 200 4.20 8.67 20.07
N GLU A 201 4.05 9.45 21.15
CA GLU A 201 5.14 10.24 21.75
C GLU A 201 6.28 9.35 22.29
N ARG A 202 5.93 8.24 22.96
CA ARG A 202 6.94 7.27 23.45
C ARG A 202 7.71 6.64 22.31
N LEU A 203 7.04 6.26 21.20
CA LEU A 203 7.70 5.68 20.03
C LEU A 203 8.54 6.72 19.29
N ALA A 204 8.07 7.96 19.19
CA ALA A 204 8.84 9.07 18.61
C ALA A 204 10.16 9.30 19.37
N ALA A 205 10.10 9.32 20.71
CA ALA A 205 11.27 9.50 21.56
C ALA A 205 12.30 8.35 21.40
N GLY A 206 11.83 7.12 21.10
CA GLY A 206 12.70 5.97 20.84
C GLY A 206 13.23 5.86 19.42
N THR A 207 12.81 6.76 18.52
CA THR A 207 13.24 6.76 17.12
C THR A 207 14.44 7.70 16.95
N PRO A 208 15.53 7.30 16.27
CA PRO A 208 16.70 8.17 16.05
C PRO A 208 16.35 9.52 15.41
N LEU A 209 15.39 9.59 14.49
CA LEU A 209 14.89 10.85 13.92
C LEU A 209 13.92 11.60 14.85
N GLN A 210 13.65 11.13 16.07
CA GLN A 210 12.86 11.76 17.13
C GLN A 210 11.45 12.20 16.71
N ARG A 211 10.86 11.49 15.77
CA ARG A 211 9.47 11.65 15.32
C ARG A 211 8.93 10.35 14.76
N VAL A 212 7.62 10.25 14.70
CA VAL A 212 6.95 9.23 13.87
C VAL A 212 6.93 9.68 12.41
N ALA A 213 6.77 8.73 11.49
CA ALA A 213 6.64 9.05 10.09
C ALA A 213 5.30 9.74 9.79
N LEU A 214 5.30 10.66 8.84
CA LEU A 214 4.09 11.16 8.19
C LEU A 214 3.76 10.25 6.98
N PRO A 215 2.49 10.22 6.54
CA PRO A 215 2.12 9.53 5.31
C PRO A 215 2.98 9.94 4.11
N GLU A 216 3.36 11.20 4.04
CA GLU A 216 4.21 11.78 3.01
C GLU A 216 5.63 11.20 3.00
N ASP A 217 6.22 10.90 4.17
CA ASP A 217 7.53 10.23 4.25
C ASP A 217 7.50 8.85 3.56
N VAL A 218 6.39 8.13 3.76
CA VAL A 218 6.19 6.82 3.12
C VAL A 218 5.94 6.97 1.62
N ALA A 219 5.16 7.97 1.22
CA ALA A 219 4.89 8.25 -0.20
C ALA A 219 6.15 8.64 -0.97
N GLU A 220 7.09 9.37 -0.35
CA GLU A 220 8.41 9.66 -0.94
C GLU A 220 9.20 8.37 -1.19
N ALA A 221 9.24 7.46 -0.23
CA ALA A 221 9.92 6.18 -0.36
C ALA A 221 9.27 5.28 -1.45
N VAL A 222 7.93 5.26 -1.51
CA VAL A 222 7.19 4.58 -2.58
C VAL A 222 7.56 5.16 -3.94
N TYR A 223 7.55 6.48 -4.08
CA TYR A 223 7.90 7.16 -5.32
C TYR A 223 9.35 6.89 -5.74
N ALA A 224 10.29 6.89 -4.81
CA ALA A 224 11.68 6.53 -5.06
C ALA A 224 11.82 5.11 -5.63
N LEU A 225 11.08 4.13 -5.10
CA LEU A 225 11.08 2.75 -5.62
C LEU A 225 10.43 2.65 -7.03
N ILE A 226 9.46 3.52 -7.35
CA ILE A 226 8.88 3.60 -8.68
C ILE A 226 9.93 4.11 -9.68
N GLU A 227 10.69 5.15 -9.32
CA GLU A 227 11.67 5.78 -10.21
C GLU A 227 12.98 5.00 -10.34
N THR A 228 13.39 4.24 -9.33
CA THR A 228 14.64 3.47 -9.33
C THR A 228 14.51 2.22 -10.20
N LYS A 229 15.04 2.26 -11.43
CA LYS A 229 14.77 1.23 -12.46
C LYS A 229 15.56 -0.08 -12.28
N PHE A 230 16.62 -0.11 -11.49
CA PHE A 230 17.47 -1.31 -11.27
C PHE A 230 17.30 -1.92 -9.87
N VAL A 231 16.09 -1.73 -9.26
CA VAL A 231 15.75 -2.30 -7.95
C VAL A 231 14.48 -3.13 -8.08
N THR A 232 14.56 -4.41 -7.70
CA THR A 232 13.41 -5.32 -7.60
C THR A 232 13.63 -6.35 -6.49
N GLY A 233 12.58 -6.75 -5.78
CA GLY A 233 12.65 -7.65 -4.63
C GLY A 233 13.09 -7.00 -3.32
N GLU A 234 13.27 -5.68 -3.30
CA GLU A 234 13.73 -4.91 -2.15
C GLU A 234 12.58 -4.62 -1.17
N VAL A 235 12.94 -4.50 0.11
CA VAL A 235 12.06 -4.09 1.21
C VAL A 235 12.69 -2.89 1.91
N LEU A 236 12.29 -1.70 1.48
CA LEU A 236 12.82 -0.45 2.01
C LEU A 236 12.14 -0.10 3.34
N ARG A 237 12.91 -0.10 4.44
CA ARG A 237 12.40 0.35 5.74
C ARG A 237 12.23 1.87 5.75
N VAL A 238 11.11 2.33 6.31
CA VAL A 238 10.77 3.74 6.47
C VAL A 238 10.34 3.95 7.93
N ASP A 239 11.30 3.84 8.84
CA ASP A 239 11.08 3.74 10.28
C ASP A 239 11.85 4.77 11.12
N GLY A 240 12.51 5.73 10.48
CA GLY A 240 13.32 6.75 11.16
C GLY A 240 14.52 6.18 11.93
N GLY A 241 14.94 4.96 11.61
CA GLY A 241 16.03 4.25 12.29
C GLY A 241 15.60 3.46 13.52
N GLN A 242 14.31 3.26 13.73
CA GLN A 242 13.80 2.57 14.94
C GLN A 242 14.35 1.15 15.10
N PHE A 243 14.70 0.47 14.00
CA PHE A 243 15.16 -0.93 14.00
C PHE A 243 16.49 -1.09 13.24
N ILE A 244 17.47 -0.23 13.53
CA ILE A 244 18.84 -0.35 13.04
C ILE A 244 19.68 -1.23 13.96
#